data_b7ce6f2dfd0841b4c4a02d359e4e272b
#
_entry.id   b7ce6f2dfd0841b4c4a02d359e4e272b
#
_cell.length_a   1.000
_cell.length_b   1.000
_cell.length_c   1.000
_cell.angle_alpha   90.00
_cell.angle_beta   90.00
_cell.angle_gamma   90.00
#
_symmetry.space_group_name_H-M   'P 1'
#
loop_
_entity.id
_entity.type
_entity.pdbx_description
1 polymer ?
#
loop_
_entity_poly.entity_id
_entity_poly.type
_entity_poly.pdbx_seq_one_letter_code
_entity_poly.pdbx_strand_id
1 'polypeptide(L)' 'MPQDVDDADLLHVGDEVTGSFRCAECDLLVTSPEENDGVLVLPACPLCHFERWRRVG' A
#
# COMPACT_ATOMS: atom_id res chain seq x y z
N MET A 1 -20.56 7.54 11.20
CA MET A 1 -20.21 7.14 10.67
C MET A 1 -19.30 6.63 10.40
N PRO A 2 -19.05 6.22 10.23
CA PRO A 2 -18.03 5.71 10.03
C PRO A 2 -17.43 5.72 9.00
N GLN A 3 -16.87 5.86 8.73
CA GLN A 3 -16.34 5.83 7.81
C GLN A 3 -15.75 5.06 7.44
N ASP A 4 -15.70 4.73 7.06
CA ASP A 4 -15.14 3.80 6.66
C ASP A 4 -14.13 4.00 5.78
N VAL A 5 -13.39 3.11 5.46
CA VAL A 5 -12.38 3.15 4.51
C VAL A 5 -12.95 3.37 3.21
N ASP A 6 -12.47 4.30 2.48
CA ASP A 6 -12.92 4.45 1.16
C ASP A 6 -11.73 4.80 0.32
N ASP A 7 -11.93 5.21 -0.89
CA ASP A 7 -10.84 5.44 -1.81
C ASP A 7 -9.87 6.46 -1.31
N ALA A 8 -10.31 7.36 -0.46
CA ALA A 8 -9.43 8.40 0.03
C ALA A 8 -8.35 7.84 0.94
N ASP A 9 -8.57 6.67 1.52
CA ASP A 9 -7.60 6.07 2.39
C ASP A 9 -6.68 5.10 1.67
N LEU A 10 -6.85 4.92 0.38
CA LEU A 10 -6.01 4.00 -0.38
C LEU A 10 -4.85 4.74 -0.98
N LEU A 11 -3.73 4.05 -1.06
CA LEU A 11 -2.53 4.59 -1.67
C LEU A 11 -2.39 4.03 -3.07
N HIS A 12 -1.67 4.74 -3.91
CA HIS A 12 -1.61 4.39 -5.33
C HIS A 12 -0.20 3.96 -5.71
N VAL A 13 -0.11 3.22 -6.79
CA VAL A 13 1.16 2.87 -7.39
C VAL A 13 1.94 4.15 -7.64
N GLY A 14 3.22 4.13 -7.28
CA GLY A 14 4.09 5.27 -7.48
C GLY A 14 4.21 6.16 -6.26
N ASP A 15 3.37 5.97 -5.25
CA ASP A 15 3.47 6.76 -4.04
C ASP A 15 4.69 6.35 -3.25
N GLU A 16 5.35 7.33 -2.64
CA GLU A 16 6.49 7.06 -1.78
C GLU A 16 6.01 7.03 -0.35
N VAL A 17 6.12 5.87 0.28
CA VAL A 17 5.50 5.64 1.58
C VAL A 17 6.45 4.87 2.47
N THR A 18 6.15 4.84 3.77
CA THR A 18 6.90 4.03 4.72
C THR A 18 5.92 3.19 5.51
N GLY A 19 6.38 2.04 5.98
CA GLY A 19 5.56 1.17 6.79
C GLY A 19 5.16 -0.07 6.02
N SER A 20 4.06 -0.67 6.46
CA SER A 20 3.57 -1.90 5.87
C SER A 20 2.25 -1.63 5.17
N PHE A 21 2.01 -2.34 4.09
CA PHE A 21 0.82 -2.13 3.27
C PHE A 21 0.31 -3.45 2.75
N ARG A 22 -0.99 -3.54 2.51
CA ARG A 22 -1.58 -4.71 1.91
C ARG A 22 -2.31 -4.30 0.65
N CYS A 23 -2.23 -5.16 -0.35
CA CYS A 23 -2.98 -4.94 -1.58
C CYS A 23 -4.47 -4.85 -1.25
N ALA A 24 -5.13 -3.85 -1.80
CA ALA A 24 -6.54 -3.65 -1.50
C ALA A 24 -7.41 -4.75 -2.10
N GLU A 25 -6.85 -5.55 -3.00
CA GLU A 25 -7.64 -6.58 -3.67
C GLU A 25 -7.30 -7.97 -3.15
N CYS A 26 -6.03 -8.34 -3.14
CA CYS A 26 -5.66 -9.70 -2.78
C CYS A 26 -4.94 -9.81 -1.45
N ASP A 27 -4.73 -8.68 -0.77
CA ASP A 27 -4.16 -8.69 0.58
C ASP A 27 -2.68 -9.04 0.64
N LEU A 28 -1.98 -8.95 -0.47
CA LEU A 28 -0.54 -9.20 -0.44
C LEU A 28 0.14 -8.16 0.44
N LEU A 29 0.97 -8.61 1.36
CA LEU A 29 1.66 -7.71 2.27
C LEU A 29 2.97 -7.26 1.67
N VAL A 30 3.23 -5.96 1.72
CA VAL A 30 4.53 -5.40 1.39
C VAL A 30 4.97 -4.50 2.52
N THR A 31 6.27 -4.37 2.70
CA THR A 31 6.82 -3.59 3.78
C THR A 31 7.97 -2.76 3.22
N SER A 32 8.06 -1.52 3.67
CA SER A 32 9.13 -0.66 3.21
C SER A 32 10.46 -1.18 3.71
N PRO A 33 11.54 -1.01 2.94
CA PRO A 33 12.85 -1.47 3.36
C PRO A 33 13.39 -0.57 4.48
N GLU A 34 14.39 -1.08 5.17
CA GLU A 34 15.05 -0.27 6.17
C GLU A 34 16.10 0.61 5.56
N GLU A 35 16.40 0.42 4.29
CA GLU A 35 17.35 1.24 3.58
C GLU A 35 16.62 2.40 2.94
N ASN A 36 17.37 3.35 2.43
CA ASN A 36 16.79 4.51 1.75
C ASN A 36 15.77 5.22 2.62
N ASP A 37 16.11 5.35 3.91
CA ASP A 37 15.21 6.04 4.85
C ASP A 37 13.87 5.34 4.97
N GLY A 38 13.80 4.08 4.60
CA GLY A 38 12.59 3.33 4.75
C GLY A 38 11.52 3.64 3.75
N VAL A 39 11.86 4.32 2.66
CA VAL A 39 10.87 4.70 1.67
C VAL A 39 10.60 3.55 0.72
N LEU A 40 9.33 3.30 0.48
CA LEU A 40 8.89 2.30 -0.48
C LEU A 40 8.07 3.00 -1.56
N VAL A 41 8.44 2.76 -2.81
CA VAL A 41 7.62 3.20 -3.92
C VAL A 41 6.67 2.07 -4.25
N LEU A 42 5.39 2.32 -4.10
CA LEU A 42 4.39 1.26 -4.24
C LEU A 42 4.32 0.77 -5.68
N PRO A 43 4.50 -0.52 -5.90
CA PRO A 43 4.40 -1.10 -7.25
C PRO A 43 2.99 -1.60 -7.50
N ALA A 44 2.68 -1.93 -8.73
CA ALA A 44 1.47 -2.68 -9.01
C ALA A 44 1.59 -4.03 -8.35
N CYS A 45 0.48 -4.53 -7.84
CA CYS A 45 0.51 -5.81 -7.15
C CYS A 45 1.00 -6.91 -8.10
N PRO A 46 2.04 -7.66 -7.74
CA PRO A 46 2.55 -8.69 -8.63
C PRO A 46 1.64 -9.90 -8.76
N LEU A 47 0.66 -10.03 -7.86
CA LEU A 47 -0.24 -11.17 -7.91
C LEU A 47 -1.50 -10.87 -8.69
N CYS A 48 -2.14 -9.76 -8.42
CA CYS A 48 -3.42 -9.46 -9.05
C CYS A 48 -3.38 -8.19 -9.90
N HIS A 49 -2.25 -7.50 -9.91
CA HIS A 49 -2.04 -6.31 -10.73
C HIS A 49 -2.92 -5.13 -10.32
N PHE A 50 -3.49 -5.20 -9.12
CA PHE A 50 -4.27 -4.09 -8.62
C PHE A 50 -3.33 -2.93 -8.30
N GLU A 51 -3.83 -1.73 -8.36
CA GLU A 51 -2.96 -0.57 -8.27
C GLU A 51 -3.21 0.26 -7.02
N ARG A 52 -3.80 -0.32 -5.99
CA ARG A 52 -4.06 0.38 -4.76
C ARG A 52 -3.68 -0.45 -3.57
N TRP A 53 -3.26 0.24 -2.52
CA TRP A 53 -2.75 -0.43 -1.33
C TRP A 53 -3.40 0.17 -0.10
N ARG A 54 -3.57 -0.65 0.93
CA ARG A 54 -4.09 -0.19 2.21
C ARG A 54 -2.97 -0.16 3.23
N ARG A 55 -2.97 0.86 4.06
CA ARG A 55 -1.98 0.94 5.12
C ARG A 55 -2.31 -0.07 6.21
N VAL A 56 -1.30 -0.76 6.71
CA VAL A 56 -1.44 -1.74 7.76
C VAL A 56 -0.76 -1.20 9.01
N GLY A 57 -1.41 -1.24 10.10
CA GLY A 57 -0.84 -0.86 11.37
C GLY A 57 -0.78 0.61 11.65
#